data_7b1a494da671bee57901e81bb8eae3d8
#
_entry.id   7b1a494da671bee57901e81bb8eae3d8
#
_cell.length_a   1.000
_cell.length_b   1.000
_cell.length_c   1.000
_cell.angle_alpha   90.00
_cell.angle_beta   90.00
_cell.angle_gamma   90.00
#
_symmetry.space_group_name_H-M   'P 1'
#
loop_
_entity.id
_entity.type
_entity.pdbx_description
1 polymer ?
#
loop_
_entity_poly.entity_id
_entity_poly.type
_entity_poly.pdbx_seq_one_letter_code
_entity_poly.pdbx_strand_id
1 'polypeptide(L)'
;MVCKAELLCIGNELLIGKTTNTNATWLSDRITRVGGDVTRVTVVGDEIKTIGAAIRETLRRNPDLVITSGGLGPTFDDKTLLAFSKTLRRSISLNKNALKMIRSKYARILGRKNMRLTQPRLKMAMLPAGAKPIHNPVGTAPAVTLTERGIKFVILPGVPAELQAIFNKTIADIVRAMAGRQFFYETSITVFGLPESQIAPLIDQVMEKMPTVYIKSHAKGGEGSREGLIELHFSTKSNRKATAMSRTLRAVTMMSELLGTASSGSYGHSGSDPR
;
A
#
# COMPACT_ATOMS: atom_id res chain seq x y z
N MET A 1 -14.13 -13.29 -3.60
CA MET A 1 -13.02 -12.82 -4.48
C MET A 1 -12.15 -11.90 -3.63
N VAL A 2 -10.84 -11.91 -3.84
CA VAL A 2 -9.93 -10.97 -3.17
C VAL A 2 -9.81 -9.73 -4.04
N CYS A 3 -9.90 -8.52 -3.48
CA CYS A 3 -9.73 -7.27 -4.22
C CYS A 3 -8.26 -7.11 -4.68
N LYS A 4 -8.01 -7.25 -5.97
CA LYS A 4 -6.69 -7.00 -6.58
C LYS A 4 -6.48 -5.51 -6.78
N ALA A 5 -5.54 -4.93 -6.05
CA ALA A 5 -5.23 -3.52 -6.11
C ALA A 5 -3.87 -3.27 -6.77
N GLU A 6 -3.76 -2.20 -7.55
CA GLU A 6 -2.49 -1.66 -8.04
C GLU A 6 -2.28 -0.25 -7.49
N LEU A 7 -1.02 0.10 -7.21
CA LEU A 7 -0.62 1.43 -6.79
C LEU A 7 0.12 2.12 -7.94
N LEU A 8 -0.24 3.36 -8.23
CA LEU A 8 0.43 4.22 -9.20
C LEU A 8 0.90 5.50 -8.51
N CYS A 9 2.18 5.59 -8.22
CA CYS A 9 2.80 6.73 -7.56
C CYS A 9 3.35 7.69 -8.62
N ILE A 10 2.96 8.96 -8.53
CA ILE A 10 3.26 9.98 -9.53
C ILE A 10 4.08 11.07 -8.86
N GLY A 11 5.27 11.31 -9.37
CA GLY A 11 6.19 12.34 -8.87
C GLY A 11 7.62 12.13 -9.38
N ASN A 12 8.19 13.16 -9.95
CA ASN A 12 9.58 13.15 -10.42
C ASN A 12 10.57 12.98 -9.26
N GLU A 13 10.25 13.50 -8.07
CA GLU A 13 11.07 13.40 -6.86
C GLU A 13 11.26 11.95 -6.39
N LEU A 14 10.31 11.07 -6.72
CA LEU A 14 10.41 9.64 -6.43
C LEU A 14 11.40 8.95 -7.38
N LEU A 15 11.40 9.34 -8.66
CA LEU A 15 12.26 8.75 -9.69
C LEU A 15 13.73 9.16 -9.53
N ILE A 16 13.98 10.40 -9.12
CA ILE A 16 15.35 10.89 -8.89
C ILE A 16 15.89 10.55 -7.50
N GLY A 17 15.13 9.78 -6.69
CA GLY A 17 15.56 9.36 -5.36
C GLY A 17 15.61 10.48 -4.31
N LYS A 18 15.03 11.65 -4.58
CA LYS A 18 14.99 12.77 -3.63
C LYS A 18 14.04 12.51 -2.47
N THR A 19 13.01 11.69 -2.69
CA THR A 19 12.00 11.34 -1.70
C THR A 19 11.76 9.84 -1.71
N THR A 20 11.76 9.21 -0.53
CA THR A 20 11.37 7.81 -0.39
C THR A 20 9.86 7.65 -0.59
N ASN A 21 9.46 6.63 -1.34
CA ASN A 21 8.05 6.35 -1.61
C ASN A 21 7.33 5.71 -0.41
N THR A 22 7.22 6.46 0.68
CA THR A 22 6.55 6.01 1.92
C THR A 22 5.05 5.80 1.73
N ASN A 23 4.42 6.50 0.78
CA ASN A 23 3.01 6.33 0.45
C ASN A 23 2.71 4.93 -0.07
N ALA A 24 3.53 4.39 -0.97
CA ALA A 24 3.34 3.04 -1.49
C ALA A 24 3.45 2.00 -0.40
N THR A 25 4.47 2.08 0.45
CA THR A 25 4.69 1.16 1.58
C THR A 25 3.49 1.20 2.53
N TRP A 26 3.06 2.40 2.91
CA TRP A 26 1.92 2.57 3.82
C TRP A 26 0.60 2.05 3.22
N LEU A 27 0.31 2.38 1.95
CA LEU A 27 -0.89 1.91 1.26
C LEU A 27 -0.90 0.39 1.13
N SER A 28 0.23 -0.22 0.79
CA SER A 28 0.36 -1.68 0.66
C SER A 28 0.02 -2.37 1.98
N ASP A 29 0.58 -1.91 3.10
CA ASP A 29 0.25 -2.41 4.44
C ASP A 29 -1.25 -2.26 4.74
N ARG A 30 -1.79 -1.06 4.53
CA ARG A 30 -3.19 -0.77 4.89
C ARG A 30 -4.20 -1.53 4.02
N ILE A 31 -3.97 -1.64 2.71
CA ILE A 31 -4.81 -2.43 1.79
C ILE A 31 -4.81 -3.89 2.21
N THR A 32 -3.63 -4.45 2.51
CA THR A 32 -3.48 -5.84 2.96
C THR A 32 -4.24 -6.10 4.26
N ARG A 33 -4.09 -5.21 5.26
CA ARG A 33 -4.80 -5.33 6.55
C ARG A 33 -6.32 -5.26 6.45
N VAL A 34 -6.85 -4.59 5.43
CA VAL A 34 -8.31 -4.53 5.20
C VAL A 34 -8.81 -5.58 4.19
N GLY A 35 -7.97 -6.56 3.82
CA GLY A 35 -8.33 -7.73 3.04
C GLY A 35 -8.06 -7.65 1.54
N GLY A 36 -7.52 -6.53 1.05
CA GLY A 36 -7.09 -6.40 -0.35
C GLY A 36 -5.72 -7.03 -0.61
N ASP A 37 -5.38 -7.23 -1.89
CA ASP A 37 -4.07 -7.68 -2.37
C ASP A 37 -3.45 -6.62 -3.26
N VAL A 38 -2.30 -6.07 -2.86
CA VAL A 38 -1.52 -5.20 -3.73
C VAL A 38 -0.67 -6.06 -4.66
N THR A 39 -1.03 -6.08 -5.93
CA THR A 39 -0.37 -6.92 -6.94
C THR A 39 0.74 -6.19 -7.70
N ARG A 40 0.75 -4.84 -7.65
CA ARG A 40 1.75 -4.03 -8.34
C ARG A 40 1.87 -2.65 -7.73
N VAL A 41 3.11 -2.16 -7.67
CA VAL A 41 3.45 -0.75 -7.41
C VAL A 41 4.21 -0.22 -8.63
N THR A 42 3.74 0.86 -9.20
CA THR A 42 4.36 1.54 -10.35
C THR A 42 4.69 2.97 -9.95
N VAL A 43 5.88 3.44 -10.29
CA VAL A 43 6.29 4.84 -10.08
C VAL A 43 6.51 5.48 -11.46
N VAL A 44 5.94 6.66 -11.66
CA VAL A 44 6.09 7.43 -12.90
C VAL A 44 6.29 8.90 -12.62
N GLY A 45 6.89 9.62 -13.57
CA GLY A 45 7.02 11.07 -13.50
C GLY A 45 5.71 11.82 -13.81
N ASP A 46 5.75 13.15 -13.64
CA ASP A 46 4.59 14.05 -13.71
C ASP A 46 4.15 14.41 -15.14
N GLU A 47 4.71 13.75 -16.16
CA GLU A 47 4.34 14.01 -17.53
C GLU A 47 3.03 13.31 -17.92
N ILE A 48 2.13 14.05 -18.58
CA ILE A 48 0.83 13.54 -19.04
C ILE A 48 0.96 12.28 -19.89
N LYS A 49 1.95 12.21 -20.78
CA LYS A 49 2.19 11.05 -21.65
C LYS A 49 2.57 9.81 -20.84
N THR A 50 3.45 9.97 -19.85
CA THR A 50 3.96 8.90 -18.98
C THR A 50 2.87 8.39 -18.05
N ILE A 51 2.15 9.29 -17.38
CA ILE A 51 0.98 8.92 -16.57
C ILE A 51 -0.06 8.20 -17.42
N GLY A 52 -0.35 8.72 -18.63
CA GLY A 52 -1.30 8.12 -19.55
C GLY A 52 -0.88 6.72 -20.03
N ALA A 53 0.42 6.47 -20.24
CA ALA A 53 0.92 5.15 -20.57
C ALA A 53 0.65 4.16 -19.41
N ALA A 54 1.00 4.55 -18.19
CA ALA A 54 0.75 3.73 -17.00
C ALA A 54 -0.75 3.42 -16.80
N ILE A 55 -1.64 4.39 -17.00
CA ILE A 55 -3.09 4.17 -16.95
C ILE A 55 -3.53 3.14 -18.01
N ARG A 56 -3.07 3.25 -19.26
CA ARG A 56 -3.41 2.28 -20.34
C ARG A 56 -2.91 0.88 -20.03
N GLU A 57 -1.73 0.74 -19.45
CA GLU A 57 -1.19 -0.53 -19.00
C GLU A 57 -2.03 -1.14 -17.87
N THR A 58 -2.42 -0.34 -16.90
CA THR A 58 -3.31 -0.75 -15.82
C THR A 58 -4.67 -1.23 -16.37
N LEU A 59 -5.25 -0.52 -17.34
CA LEU A 59 -6.50 -0.94 -18.01
C LEU A 59 -6.36 -2.29 -18.71
N ARG A 60 -5.19 -2.63 -19.26
CA ARG A 60 -4.93 -3.95 -19.87
C ARG A 60 -4.80 -5.08 -18.86
N ARG A 61 -4.22 -4.80 -17.67
CA ARG A 61 -4.08 -5.78 -16.59
C ARG A 61 -5.38 -6.03 -15.84
N ASN A 62 -6.33 -5.09 -15.92
CA ASN A 62 -7.68 -5.18 -15.36
C ASN A 62 -7.74 -5.54 -13.86
N PRO A 63 -7.07 -4.78 -12.96
CA PRO A 63 -7.24 -4.95 -11.53
C PRO A 63 -8.64 -4.48 -11.08
N ASP A 64 -9.06 -4.85 -9.87
CA ASP A 64 -10.34 -4.38 -9.32
C ASP A 64 -10.25 -2.91 -8.86
N LEU A 65 -9.10 -2.51 -8.33
CA LEU A 65 -8.86 -1.21 -7.73
C LEU A 65 -7.50 -0.65 -8.16
N VAL A 66 -7.44 0.63 -8.46
CA VAL A 66 -6.20 1.38 -8.64
C VAL A 66 -6.18 2.57 -7.70
N ILE A 67 -5.16 2.67 -6.87
CA ILE A 67 -4.95 3.85 -6.03
C ILE A 67 -3.75 4.60 -6.57
N THR A 68 -3.96 5.88 -6.94
CA THR A 68 -2.83 6.75 -7.32
C THR A 68 -2.49 7.71 -6.20
N SER A 69 -1.23 8.10 -6.09
CA SER A 69 -0.78 9.15 -5.18
C SER A 69 0.05 10.18 -5.94
N GLY A 70 -0.25 11.46 -5.73
CA GLY A 70 0.48 12.59 -6.32
C GLY A 70 -0.25 13.33 -7.43
N GLY A 71 0.19 14.55 -7.71
CA GLY A 71 -0.24 15.40 -8.81
C GLY A 71 -1.67 15.95 -8.74
N LEU A 72 -2.20 16.19 -7.52
CA LEU A 72 -3.53 16.79 -7.28
C LEU A 72 -3.49 18.24 -6.79
N GLY A 73 -2.33 18.79 -6.55
CA GLY A 73 -2.15 20.13 -6.02
C GLY A 73 -2.42 21.25 -7.04
N PRO A 74 -2.12 22.49 -6.64
CA PRO A 74 -2.34 23.67 -7.46
C PRO A 74 -1.19 24.01 -8.40
N THR A 75 -0.03 23.32 -8.31
CA THR A 75 1.18 23.68 -9.05
C THR A 75 1.12 23.21 -10.50
N PHE A 76 2.03 23.68 -11.34
CA PHE A 76 2.01 23.42 -12.79
C PHE A 76 2.27 21.95 -13.15
N ASP A 77 2.98 21.25 -12.29
CA ASP A 77 3.35 19.84 -12.40
C ASP A 77 2.24 18.88 -11.89
N ASP A 78 1.26 19.38 -11.14
CA ASP A 78 0.08 18.61 -10.75
C ASP A 78 -0.84 18.34 -11.95
N LYS A 79 -0.56 17.29 -12.71
CA LYS A 79 -1.21 16.99 -14.00
C LYS A 79 -2.02 15.68 -13.98
N THR A 80 -2.15 15.03 -12.83
CA THR A 80 -2.76 13.69 -12.73
C THR A 80 -4.20 13.68 -13.28
N LEU A 81 -5.07 14.59 -12.86
CA LEU A 81 -6.46 14.63 -13.37
C LEU A 81 -6.56 14.93 -14.86
N LEU A 82 -5.66 15.79 -15.38
CA LEU A 82 -5.58 16.07 -16.80
C LEU A 82 -5.11 14.85 -17.59
N ALA A 83 -4.14 14.08 -17.06
CA ALA A 83 -3.68 12.84 -17.68
C ALA A 83 -4.79 11.79 -17.74
N PHE A 84 -5.57 11.62 -16.66
CA PHE A 84 -6.76 10.78 -16.64
C PHE A 84 -7.79 11.22 -17.70
N SER A 85 -8.12 12.52 -17.72
CA SER A 85 -9.06 13.11 -18.70
C SER A 85 -8.64 12.77 -20.13
N LYS A 86 -7.39 13.08 -20.52
CA LYS A 86 -6.88 12.83 -21.87
C LYS A 86 -6.82 11.33 -22.21
N THR A 87 -6.36 10.50 -21.29
CA THR A 87 -6.16 9.07 -21.52
C THR A 87 -7.49 8.33 -21.66
N LEU A 88 -8.48 8.68 -20.85
CA LEU A 88 -9.80 8.07 -20.86
C LEU A 88 -10.78 8.78 -21.82
N ARG A 89 -10.32 9.79 -22.55
CA ARG A 89 -11.13 10.62 -23.48
C ARG A 89 -12.37 11.21 -22.80
N ARG A 90 -12.23 11.67 -21.55
CA ARG A 90 -13.29 12.30 -20.76
C ARG A 90 -13.07 13.81 -20.75
N SER A 91 -14.12 14.60 -20.95
CA SER A 91 -14.04 16.06 -20.79
C SER A 91 -13.67 16.41 -19.34
N ILE A 92 -12.90 17.48 -19.17
CA ILE A 92 -12.58 18.01 -17.83
C ILE A 92 -13.36 19.29 -17.60
N SER A 93 -14.03 19.40 -16.47
CA SER A 93 -14.87 20.56 -16.15
C SER A 93 -14.85 20.87 -14.66
N LEU A 94 -15.29 22.08 -14.31
CA LEU A 94 -15.38 22.52 -12.93
C LEU A 94 -16.46 21.73 -12.18
N ASN A 95 -16.05 20.95 -11.19
CA ASN A 95 -16.96 20.16 -10.36
C ASN A 95 -17.47 21.00 -9.17
N LYS A 96 -18.78 21.19 -9.07
CA LYS A 96 -19.42 22.04 -8.03
C LYS A 96 -19.12 21.53 -6.61
N ASN A 97 -19.11 20.21 -6.41
CA ASN A 97 -18.84 19.61 -5.08
C ASN A 97 -17.37 19.78 -4.67
N ALA A 98 -16.43 19.52 -5.59
CA ALA A 98 -15.01 19.78 -5.36
C ALA A 98 -14.77 21.26 -5.04
N LEU A 99 -15.37 22.16 -5.81
CA LEU A 99 -15.28 23.61 -5.59
C LEU A 99 -15.79 24.00 -4.20
N LYS A 100 -16.94 23.44 -3.77
CA LYS A 100 -17.49 23.66 -2.42
C LYS A 100 -16.52 23.19 -1.33
N MET A 101 -15.92 22.00 -1.49
CA MET A 101 -14.94 21.47 -0.54
C MET A 101 -13.72 22.39 -0.42
N ILE A 102 -13.17 22.82 -1.53
CA ILE A 102 -12.00 23.72 -1.58
C ILE A 102 -12.35 25.07 -0.94
N ARG A 103 -13.46 25.69 -1.32
CA ARG A 103 -13.90 26.96 -0.73
C ARG A 103 -14.06 26.86 0.78
N SER A 104 -14.74 25.83 1.27
CA SER A 104 -14.95 25.62 2.71
C SER A 104 -13.62 25.45 3.46
N LYS A 105 -12.66 24.75 2.86
CA LYS A 105 -11.34 24.54 3.47
C LYS A 105 -10.55 25.84 3.55
N TYR A 106 -10.48 26.59 2.44
CA TYR A 106 -9.78 27.89 2.43
C TYR A 106 -10.47 28.94 3.29
N ALA A 107 -11.81 28.96 3.35
CA ALA A 107 -12.55 29.83 4.25
C ALA A 107 -12.17 29.60 5.72
N ARG A 108 -11.98 28.33 6.11
CA ARG A 108 -11.53 27.96 7.46
C ARG A 108 -10.09 28.37 7.72
N ILE A 109 -9.17 28.11 6.78
CA ILE A 109 -7.75 28.43 6.94
C ILE A 109 -7.51 29.93 7.03
N LEU A 110 -8.22 30.71 6.23
CA LEU A 110 -8.01 32.16 6.12
C LEU A 110 -8.99 33.01 6.96
N GLY A 111 -9.93 32.38 7.67
CA GLY A 111 -10.93 33.08 8.47
C GLY A 111 -11.91 33.94 7.66
N ARG A 112 -12.05 33.73 6.34
CA ARG A 112 -12.86 34.55 5.44
C ARG A 112 -13.93 33.70 4.73
N LYS A 113 -15.21 34.04 4.91
CA LYS A 113 -16.34 33.27 4.33
C LYS A 113 -16.48 33.42 2.80
N ASN A 114 -16.25 34.62 2.26
CA ASN A 114 -16.42 34.92 0.83
C ASN A 114 -15.08 35.22 0.17
N MET A 115 -14.40 34.15 -0.31
CA MET A 115 -13.11 34.28 -0.97
C MET A 115 -13.18 33.90 -2.44
N ARG A 116 -12.65 34.76 -3.30
CA ARG A 116 -12.41 34.44 -4.70
C ARG A 116 -11.22 33.49 -4.78
N LEU A 117 -11.43 32.30 -5.32
CA LEU A 117 -10.35 31.34 -5.53
C LEU A 117 -9.47 31.79 -6.71
N THR A 118 -8.17 31.64 -6.57
CA THR A 118 -7.20 31.85 -7.65
C THR A 118 -7.31 30.73 -8.69
N GLN A 119 -6.79 30.96 -9.91
CA GLN A 119 -6.78 29.95 -10.97
C GLN A 119 -6.11 28.63 -10.54
N PRO A 120 -4.95 28.61 -9.85
CA PRO A 120 -4.37 27.40 -9.32
C PRO A 120 -5.29 26.63 -8.35
N ARG A 121 -6.05 27.34 -7.52
CA ARG A 121 -7.02 26.72 -6.61
C ARG A 121 -8.24 26.16 -7.35
N LEU A 122 -8.72 26.85 -8.39
CA LEU A 122 -9.81 26.38 -9.25
C LEU A 122 -9.41 25.12 -10.02
N LYS A 123 -8.13 24.99 -10.44
CA LYS A 123 -7.60 23.81 -11.09
C LYS A 123 -7.87 22.52 -10.28
N MET A 124 -7.72 22.55 -8.95
CA MET A 124 -8.00 21.39 -8.09
C MET A 124 -9.47 20.94 -8.09
N ALA A 125 -10.38 21.78 -8.57
CA ALA A 125 -11.80 21.45 -8.75
C ALA A 125 -12.16 21.01 -10.17
N MET A 126 -11.20 20.99 -11.09
CA MET A 126 -11.40 20.53 -12.46
C MET A 126 -11.30 18.99 -12.51
N LEU A 127 -12.45 18.33 -12.68
CA LEU A 127 -12.50 16.86 -12.65
C LEU A 127 -12.90 16.29 -14.01
N PRO A 128 -12.38 15.10 -14.36
CA PRO A 128 -12.87 14.33 -15.51
C PRO A 128 -14.37 14.02 -15.39
N ALA A 129 -15.07 13.97 -16.49
CA ALA A 129 -16.49 13.61 -16.52
C ALA A 129 -16.76 12.27 -15.83
N GLY A 130 -17.77 12.22 -14.98
CA GLY A 130 -18.12 11.04 -14.16
C GLY A 130 -17.27 10.83 -12.91
N ALA A 131 -16.24 11.65 -12.69
CA ALA A 131 -15.44 11.60 -11.47
C ALA A 131 -16.19 12.25 -10.28
N LYS A 132 -15.98 11.67 -9.08
CA LYS A 132 -16.59 12.15 -7.83
C LYS A 132 -15.49 12.57 -6.86
N PRO A 133 -15.58 13.77 -6.27
CA PRO A 133 -14.61 14.22 -5.27
C PRO A 133 -14.85 13.52 -3.93
N ILE A 134 -13.75 13.23 -3.22
CA ILE A 134 -13.74 12.71 -1.86
C ILE A 134 -13.14 13.78 -0.95
N HIS A 135 -13.78 14.01 0.18
CA HIS A 135 -13.37 15.04 1.13
C HIS A 135 -11.98 14.76 1.70
N ASN A 136 -11.12 15.79 1.66
CA ASN A 136 -9.80 15.77 2.31
C ASN A 136 -9.91 16.40 3.70
N PRO A 137 -9.79 15.65 4.79
CA PRO A 137 -9.93 16.20 6.14
C PRO A 137 -8.75 17.09 6.55
N VAL A 138 -7.56 16.85 5.99
CA VAL A 138 -6.32 17.55 6.34
C VAL A 138 -5.98 18.66 5.37
N GLY A 139 -5.83 18.36 4.11
CA GLY A 139 -5.38 19.28 3.07
C GLY A 139 -6.50 20.02 2.34
N THR A 140 -6.15 20.65 1.23
CA THR A 140 -7.06 21.48 0.43
C THR A 140 -7.55 20.80 -0.85
N ALA A 141 -6.72 19.97 -1.47
CA ALA A 141 -7.11 19.24 -2.67
C ALA A 141 -7.98 18.04 -2.30
N PRO A 142 -9.21 17.93 -2.80
CA PRO A 142 -10.01 16.72 -2.62
C PRO A 142 -9.37 15.55 -3.36
N ALA A 143 -9.48 14.34 -2.80
CA ALA A 143 -9.22 13.15 -3.57
C ALA A 143 -10.37 12.93 -4.57
N VAL A 144 -10.14 12.05 -5.55
CA VAL A 144 -11.11 11.82 -6.62
C VAL A 144 -11.29 10.33 -6.85
N THR A 145 -12.52 9.90 -7.11
CA THR A 145 -12.78 8.55 -7.57
C THR A 145 -13.50 8.57 -8.92
N LEU A 146 -13.18 7.61 -9.75
CA LEU A 146 -13.86 7.35 -11.01
C LEU A 146 -13.83 5.86 -11.32
N THR A 147 -14.73 5.41 -12.18
CA THR A 147 -14.75 4.02 -12.66
C THR A 147 -14.58 4.01 -14.16
N GLU A 148 -13.72 3.11 -14.65
CA GLU A 148 -13.49 2.87 -16.08
C GLU A 148 -13.36 1.38 -16.34
N ARG A 149 -14.16 0.82 -17.25
CA ARG A 149 -14.16 -0.61 -17.61
C ARG A 149 -14.28 -1.55 -16.40
N GLY A 150 -15.06 -1.17 -15.38
CA GLY A 150 -15.21 -1.95 -14.15
C GLY A 150 -14.12 -1.69 -13.11
N ILE A 151 -12.99 -1.11 -13.47
CA ILE A 151 -11.90 -0.78 -12.57
C ILE A 151 -12.25 0.48 -11.77
N LYS A 152 -12.15 0.42 -10.47
CA LYS A 152 -12.29 1.59 -9.59
C LYS A 152 -10.95 2.30 -9.44
N PHE A 153 -10.87 3.56 -9.86
CA PHE A 153 -9.72 4.44 -9.61
C PHE A 153 -9.99 5.34 -8.42
N VAL A 154 -9.02 5.42 -7.52
CA VAL A 154 -8.98 6.35 -6.39
C VAL A 154 -7.70 7.17 -6.51
N ILE A 155 -7.86 8.46 -6.73
CA ILE A 155 -6.75 9.38 -6.99
C ILE A 155 -6.55 10.22 -5.74
N LEU A 156 -5.40 10.04 -5.06
CA LEU A 156 -5.06 10.63 -3.78
C LEU A 156 -3.97 11.71 -3.92
N PRO A 157 -3.93 12.69 -3.02
CA PRO A 157 -2.82 13.63 -2.96
C PRO A 157 -1.49 12.95 -2.63
N GLY A 158 -0.37 13.59 -2.96
CA GLY A 158 0.98 13.10 -2.67
C GLY A 158 1.41 13.26 -1.20
N VAL A 159 0.83 14.22 -0.49
CA VAL A 159 1.18 14.50 0.91
C VAL A 159 0.75 13.34 1.82
N PRO A 160 1.69 12.67 2.54
CA PRO A 160 1.39 11.46 3.30
C PRO A 160 0.25 11.64 4.31
N ALA A 161 0.26 12.71 5.10
CA ALA A 161 -0.78 12.97 6.10
C ALA A 161 -2.19 13.10 5.48
N GLU A 162 -2.31 13.72 4.30
CA GLU A 162 -3.57 13.87 3.58
C GLU A 162 -4.05 12.52 3.05
N LEU A 163 -3.18 11.79 2.38
CA LEU A 163 -3.43 10.46 1.83
C LEU A 163 -3.91 9.49 2.92
N GLN A 164 -3.20 9.42 4.04
CA GLN A 164 -3.53 8.55 5.17
C GLN A 164 -4.89 8.91 5.78
N ALA A 165 -5.17 10.18 5.97
CA ALA A 165 -6.44 10.65 6.53
C ALA A 165 -7.63 10.31 5.61
N ILE A 166 -7.48 10.50 4.29
CA ILE A 166 -8.51 10.15 3.30
C ILE A 166 -8.71 8.64 3.25
N PHE A 167 -7.61 7.87 3.24
CA PHE A 167 -7.67 6.41 3.23
C PHE A 167 -8.43 5.88 4.45
N ASN A 168 -8.02 6.26 5.65
CA ASN A 168 -8.62 5.77 6.89
C ASN A 168 -10.10 6.16 7.01
N LYS A 169 -10.48 7.34 6.52
CA LYS A 169 -11.86 7.84 6.62
C LYS A 169 -12.82 7.25 5.58
N THR A 170 -12.30 6.90 4.38
CA THR A 170 -13.19 6.59 3.25
C THR A 170 -12.72 5.38 2.45
N ILE A 171 -11.42 5.30 2.12
CA ILE A 171 -10.95 4.30 1.16
C ILE A 171 -10.88 2.90 1.78
N ALA A 172 -10.56 2.80 3.06
CA ALA A 172 -10.53 1.53 3.78
C ALA A 172 -11.87 0.77 3.67
N ASP A 173 -12.99 1.48 3.75
CA ASP A 173 -14.32 0.87 3.62
C ASP A 173 -14.61 0.44 2.18
N ILE A 174 -14.13 1.21 1.19
CA ILE A 174 -14.21 0.82 -0.22
C ILE A 174 -13.44 -0.50 -0.45
N VAL A 175 -12.21 -0.59 0.05
CA VAL A 175 -11.40 -1.81 -0.08
C VAL A 175 -12.06 -2.99 0.63
N ARG A 176 -12.56 -2.82 1.86
CA ARG A 176 -13.28 -3.88 2.60
C ARG A 176 -14.51 -4.38 1.84
N ALA A 177 -15.29 -3.46 1.27
CA ALA A 177 -16.47 -3.82 0.48
C ALA A 177 -16.11 -4.62 -0.76
N MET A 178 -14.99 -4.30 -1.43
CA MET A 178 -14.51 -5.01 -2.62
C MET A 178 -13.83 -6.35 -2.27
N ALA A 179 -13.11 -6.42 -1.17
CA ALA A 179 -12.41 -7.63 -0.71
C ALA A 179 -13.38 -8.68 -0.09
N GLY A 180 -14.59 -8.27 0.28
CA GLY A 180 -15.53 -9.13 1.02
C GLY A 180 -15.02 -9.48 2.42
N ARG A 181 -15.44 -10.65 2.94
CA ARG A 181 -14.99 -11.11 4.26
C ARG A 181 -13.60 -11.72 4.17
N GLN A 182 -12.56 -10.88 4.18
CA GLN A 182 -11.17 -11.31 4.26
C GLN A 182 -10.50 -10.66 5.48
N PHE A 183 -9.88 -11.50 6.31
CA PHE A 183 -9.13 -11.09 7.49
C PHE A 183 -7.68 -11.46 7.30
N PHE A 184 -6.80 -10.47 7.31
CA PHE A 184 -5.36 -10.66 7.38
C PHE A 184 -4.94 -10.77 8.84
N TYR A 185 -4.10 -11.74 9.16
CA TYR A 185 -3.47 -11.86 10.46
C TYR A 185 -1.98 -12.10 10.28
N GLU A 186 -1.19 -11.40 11.06
CA GLU A 186 0.25 -11.45 11.06
C GLU A 186 0.78 -11.48 12.49
N THR A 187 1.86 -12.22 12.70
CA THR A 187 2.66 -12.23 13.93
C THR A 187 4.11 -12.49 13.56
N SER A 188 5.03 -12.22 14.48
CA SER A 188 6.45 -12.50 14.27
C SER A 188 7.08 -13.17 15.49
N ILE A 189 8.18 -13.87 15.24
CA ILE A 189 9.10 -14.35 16.27
C ILE A 189 10.52 -13.91 15.91
N THR A 190 11.37 -13.75 16.92
CA THR A 190 12.78 -13.39 16.73
C THR A 190 13.65 -14.60 17.04
N VAL A 191 14.54 -14.94 16.13
CA VAL A 191 15.49 -16.05 16.23
C VAL A 191 16.89 -15.48 16.41
N PHE A 192 17.63 -16.02 17.37
CA PHE A 192 18.99 -15.61 17.68
C PHE A 192 19.99 -16.73 17.39
N GLY A 193 21.17 -16.37 16.94
CA GLY A 193 22.32 -17.29 16.85
C GLY A 193 22.27 -18.30 15.69
N LEU A 194 21.26 -18.27 14.83
CA LEU A 194 21.18 -19.12 13.63
C LEU A 194 21.29 -18.25 12.37
N PRO A 195 22.12 -18.63 11.40
CA PRO A 195 22.17 -17.96 10.10
C PRO A 195 20.91 -18.26 9.28
N GLU A 196 20.53 -17.32 8.40
CA GLU A 196 19.33 -17.45 7.55
C GLU A 196 19.35 -18.72 6.71
N SER A 197 20.52 -19.16 6.23
CA SER A 197 20.69 -20.39 5.46
C SER A 197 20.33 -21.68 6.22
N GLN A 198 20.42 -21.69 7.54
CA GLN A 198 19.97 -22.82 8.38
C GLN A 198 18.47 -22.74 8.69
N ILE A 199 17.90 -21.55 8.70
CA ILE A 199 16.47 -21.33 8.97
C ILE A 199 15.63 -21.57 7.71
N ALA A 200 16.15 -21.27 6.52
CA ALA A 200 15.42 -21.39 5.26
C ALA A 200 14.81 -22.79 5.02
N PRO A 201 15.53 -23.91 5.20
CA PRO A 201 14.93 -25.25 5.06
C PRO A 201 13.80 -25.53 6.06
N LEU A 202 13.86 -24.93 7.26
CA LEU A 202 12.80 -25.08 8.28
C LEU A 202 11.56 -24.30 7.88
N ILE A 203 11.73 -23.11 7.30
CA ILE A 203 10.63 -22.31 6.73
C ILE A 203 9.91 -23.12 5.65
N ASP A 204 10.68 -23.72 4.71
CA ASP A 204 10.13 -24.52 3.62
C ASP A 204 9.29 -25.68 4.16
N GLN A 205 9.79 -26.42 5.17
CA GLN A 205 9.07 -27.51 5.82
C GLN A 205 7.73 -27.05 6.44
N VAL A 206 7.73 -25.88 7.11
CA VAL A 206 6.50 -25.34 7.70
C VAL A 206 5.52 -24.92 6.60
N MET A 207 5.99 -24.23 5.55
CA MET A 207 5.15 -23.77 4.45
C MET A 207 4.59 -24.93 3.62
N GLU A 208 5.33 -26.03 3.45
CA GLU A 208 4.84 -27.25 2.80
C GLU A 208 3.67 -27.89 3.58
N LYS A 209 3.79 -27.98 4.92
CA LYS A 209 2.73 -28.52 5.78
C LYS A 209 1.57 -27.55 5.99
N MET A 210 1.82 -26.25 5.83
CA MET A 210 0.85 -25.17 6.05
C MET A 210 0.81 -24.17 4.89
N PRO A 211 0.41 -24.58 3.67
CA PRO A 211 0.54 -23.77 2.44
C PRO A 211 -0.31 -22.50 2.44
N THR A 212 -1.19 -22.32 3.41
CA THR A 212 -2.00 -21.11 3.57
C THR A 212 -1.32 -20.05 4.44
N VAL A 213 -0.16 -20.34 5.05
CA VAL A 213 0.62 -19.39 5.86
C VAL A 213 1.88 -19.04 5.07
N TYR A 214 2.11 -17.76 4.90
CA TYR A 214 3.33 -17.24 4.30
C TYR A 214 4.30 -16.85 5.42
N ILE A 215 5.55 -17.32 5.31
CA ILE A 215 6.61 -17.05 6.26
C ILE A 215 7.71 -16.29 5.53
N LYS A 216 8.14 -15.15 6.09
CA LYS A 216 9.23 -14.34 5.55
C LYS A 216 10.27 -14.07 6.63
N SER A 217 11.53 -14.36 6.32
CA SER A 217 12.68 -13.99 7.14
C SER A 217 13.14 -12.56 6.84
N HIS A 218 13.54 -11.87 7.88
CA HIS A 218 14.16 -10.54 7.81
C HIS A 218 15.38 -10.53 8.70
N ALA A 219 16.58 -10.56 8.10
CA ALA A 219 17.82 -10.38 8.83
C ALA A 219 17.91 -8.95 9.38
N LYS A 220 18.04 -8.80 10.69
CA LYS A 220 18.28 -7.52 11.37
C LYS A 220 19.75 -7.49 11.79
N GLY A 221 20.58 -6.81 11.04
CA GLY A 221 22.03 -6.74 11.22
C GLY A 221 22.76 -7.21 9.97
N GLY A 222 23.99 -6.71 9.70
CA GLY A 222 24.77 -7.10 8.54
C GLY A 222 25.12 -8.60 8.61
N GLU A 223 25.20 -9.25 7.45
CA GLU A 223 25.80 -10.58 7.32
C GLU A 223 27.21 -10.56 7.92
N GLY A 224 27.41 -11.25 9.04
CA GLY A 224 28.68 -11.28 9.78
C GLY A 224 28.64 -10.68 11.18
N SER A 225 27.54 -10.07 11.64
CA SER A 225 27.38 -9.76 13.05
C SER A 225 27.32 -11.07 13.85
N ARG A 226 28.16 -11.21 14.90
CA ARG A 226 28.17 -12.39 15.81
C ARG A 226 26.82 -12.63 16.50
N GLU A 227 25.87 -11.71 16.39
CA GLU A 227 24.51 -11.80 16.88
C GLU A 227 23.56 -11.83 15.68
N GLY A 228 23.50 -12.97 14.98
CA GLY A 228 22.51 -13.20 13.93
C GLY A 228 21.11 -13.06 14.51
N LEU A 229 20.48 -11.89 14.29
CA LEU A 229 19.10 -11.62 14.67
C LEU A 229 18.23 -11.74 13.42
N ILE A 230 17.34 -12.72 13.38
CA ILE A 230 16.39 -12.89 12.29
C ILE A 230 14.98 -12.81 12.83
N GLU A 231 14.19 -11.93 12.26
CA GLU A 231 12.76 -11.84 12.53
C GLU A 231 12.00 -12.64 11.48
N LEU A 232 11.20 -13.60 11.92
CA LEU A 232 10.32 -14.40 11.07
C LEU A 232 8.90 -13.88 11.17
N HIS A 233 8.36 -13.38 10.06
CA HIS A 233 6.99 -12.91 9.95
C HIS A 233 6.11 -14.00 9.39
N PHE A 234 5.03 -14.34 10.10
CA PHE A 234 4.03 -15.32 9.72
C PHE A 234 2.73 -14.60 9.39
N SER A 235 2.23 -14.79 8.19
CA SER A 235 1.01 -14.11 7.77
C SER A 235 0.07 -15.04 7.01
N THR A 236 -1.23 -14.80 7.13
CA THR A 236 -2.27 -15.52 6.39
C THR A 236 -3.51 -14.67 6.20
N LYS A 237 -4.34 -15.06 5.22
CA LYS A 237 -5.67 -14.52 4.99
C LYS A 237 -6.72 -15.62 5.17
N SER A 238 -7.88 -15.25 5.73
CA SER A 238 -9.02 -16.15 5.86
C SER A 238 -10.33 -15.35 5.89
N ASN A 239 -11.43 -16.01 5.57
CA ASN A 239 -12.78 -15.44 5.70
C ASN A 239 -13.27 -15.35 7.16
N ARG A 240 -12.53 -15.93 8.12
CA ARG A 240 -12.80 -15.88 9.57
C ARG A 240 -11.53 -15.47 10.31
N LYS A 241 -11.63 -14.44 11.17
CA LYS A 241 -10.52 -13.94 11.97
C LYS A 241 -9.89 -15.03 12.85
N ALA A 242 -10.71 -15.81 13.55
CA ALA A 242 -10.24 -16.90 14.40
C ALA A 242 -9.45 -17.97 13.61
N THR A 243 -9.88 -18.29 12.38
CA THR A 243 -9.16 -19.23 11.51
C THR A 243 -7.81 -18.67 11.06
N ALA A 244 -7.74 -17.39 10.68
CA ALA A 244 -6.47 -16.76 10.32
C ALA A 244 -5.50 -16.80 11.51
N MET A 245 -5.95 -16.38 12.68
CA MET A 245 -5.15 -16.39 13.92
C MET A 245 -4.68 -17.80 14.29
N SER A 246 -5.57 -18.80 14.30
CA SER A 246 -5.22 -20.18 14.64
C SER A 246 -4.19 -20.77 13.68
N ARG A 247 -4.33 -20.55 12.37
CA ARG A 247 -3.37 -21.04 11.36
C ARG A 247 -1.98 -20.45 11.60
N THR A 248 -1.90 -19.14 11.79
CA THR A 248 -0.62 -18.46 12.01
C THR A 248 0.03 -18.93 13.31
N LEU A 249 -0.71 -19.04 14.42
CA LEU A 249 -0.16 -19.52 15.68
C LEU A 249 0.33 -20.97 15.60
N ARG A 250 -0.38 -21.85 14.88
CA ARG A 250 0.10 -23.22 14.65
C ARG A 250 1.40 -23.27 13.86
N ALA A 251 1.56 -22.39 12.86
CA ALA A 251 2.80 -22.28 12.10
C ALA A 251 3.96 -21.80 12.99
N VAL A 252 3.69 -20.84 13.87
CA VAL A 252 4.67 -20.36 14.88
C VAL A 252 5.09 -21.51 15.80
N THR A 253 4.14 -22.28 16.35
CA THR A 253 4.46 -23.43 17.23
C THR A 253 5.33 -24.43 16.50
N MET A 254 4.95 -24.86 15.28
CA MET A 254 5.74 -25.81 14.48
C MET A 254 7.14 -25.28 14.19
N MET A 255 7.28 -24.01 13.84
CA MET A 255 8.59 -23.38 13.59
C MET A 255 9.44 -23.36 14.86
N SER A 256 8.86 -23.04 16.01
CA SER A 256 9.57 -23.03 17.30
C SER A 256 10.07 -24.44 17.69
N GLU A 257 9.29 -25.48 17.43
CA GLU A 257 9.71 -26.89 17.66
C GLU A 257 10.91 -27.26 16.77
N LEU A 258 10.87 -26.92 15.48
CA LEU A 258 11.97 -27.20 14.55
C LEU A 258 13.24 -26.41 14.92
N LEU A 259 13.11 -25.15 15.34
CA LEU A 259 14.24 -24.34 15.81
C LEU A 259 14.85 -24.91 17.08
N GLY A 260 14.04 -25.41 18.02
CA GLY A 260 14.52 -26.06 19.25
C GLY A 260 15.34 -27.32 18.97
N THR A 261 14.92 -28.15 18.03
CA THR A 261 15.67 -29.34 17.61
C THR A 261 16.95 -29.01 16.85
N ALA A 262 16.95 -27.96 16.01
CA ALA A 262 18.12 -27.50 15.28
C ALA A 262 19.19 -26.92 16.21
N SER A 263 18.81 -26.20 17.27
CA SER A 263 19.71 -25.64 18.27
C SER A 263 20.36 -26.71 19.15
N SER A 264 19.63 -27.78 19.51
CA SER A 264 20.15 -28.89 20.31
C SER A 264 21.09 -29.81 19.53
N GLY A 265 20.95 -29.87 18.20
CA GLY A 265 21.86 -30.62 17.32
C GLY A 265 23.24 -29.98 17.12
N SER A 266 23.41 -28.71 17.38
CA SER A 266 24.70 -28.00 17.26
C SER A 266 25.58 -28.05 18.52
N TYR A 267 25.14 -28.63 19.61
CA TYR A 267 25.91 -28.78 20.86
C TYR A 267 26.50 -30.19 21.10
N GLY A 268 26.43 -31.07 20.13
CA GLY A 268 26.95 -32.43 20.24
C GLY A 268 28.14 -32.71 19.31
N HIS A 269 29.32 -32.20 19.63
CA HIS A 269 30.62 -32.86 19.44
C HIS A 269 31.80 -31.91 19.73
N SER A 270 32.14 -31.77 21.00
CA SER A 270 33.50 -31.55 21.42
C SER A 270 33.93 -32.79 22.22
N GLY A 271 34.17 -33.88 21.50
CA GLY A 271 34.90 -35.02 22.03
C GLY A 271 36.35 -34.61 22.25
N SER A 272 36.73 -34.42 23.46
CA SER A 272 38.11 -34.40 23.92
C SER A 272 38.74 -35.74 23.59
N ASP A 273 39.69 -35.76 22.66
CA ASP A 273 40.64 -36.87 22.48
C ASP A 273 41.84 -36.60 23.41
N PRO A 274 42.12 -37.49 24.35
CA PRO A 274 43.29 -37.36 25.20
C PRO A 274 44.45 -38.17 24.58
N ARG A 275 45.45 -37.45 24.00
CA ARG A 275 46.82 -37.89 23.96
C ARG A 275 47.81 -36.74 23.83
#